data_6947459e54602cc00f0a7dd961bbc8b6
#
_entry.id   6947459e54602cc00f0a7dd961bbc8b6
#
_cell.length_a   1.000
_cell.length_b   1.000
_cell.length_c   1.000
_cell.angle_alpha   90.00
_cell.angle_beta   90.00
_cell.angle_gamma   90.00
#
_symmetry.space_group_name_H-M   'P 1'
#
loop_
_entity.id
_entity.type
_entity.pdbx_description
1 polymer ?
#
loop_
_entity_poly.entity_id
_entity_poly.type
_entity_poly.pdbx_seq_one_letter_code
_entity_poly.pdbx_strand_id
1 'polypeptide(L)' 'PVSTMAGVHVAATITNFLILEWAFGEVPWRGDLLKPAEMVEDGYLAVPSTPGLGFELDAKVVAKHAVATGVAQ' A
#
# COMPACT_ATOMS: atom_id res chain seq x y z
N PRO A 1 1.75 1.13 -2.92
CA PRO A 1 1.35 0.64 -1.58
C PRO A 1 0.12 1.34 -1.02
N VAL A 2 0.08 2.68 -1.09
CA VAL A 2 -1.07 3.42 -0.55
C VAL A 2 -2.35 3.03 -1.28
N SER A 3 -2.30 2.99 -2.60
CA SER A 3 -3.45 2.60 -3.42
C SER A 3 -3.87 1.17 -3.12
N THR A 4 -2.91 0.27 -2.94
CA THR A 4 -3.20 -1.12 -2.59
C THR A 4 -3.94 -1.20 -1.26
N MET A 5 -3.46 -0.49 -0.25
CA MET A 5 -4.10 -0.54 1.07
C MET A 5 -5.50 0.08 1.05
N ALA A 6 -5.70 1.16 0.29
CA ALA A 6 -7.03 1.72 0.09
C ALA A 6 -7.94 0.69 -0.58
N GLY A 7 -7.44 -0.02 -1.59
CA GLY A 7 -8.18 -1.07 -2.27
C GLY A 7 -8.55 -2.23 -1.35
N VAL A 8 -7.67 -2.57 -0.42
CA VAL A 8 -7.93 -3.63 0.57
C VAL A 8 -9.16 -3.27 1.41
N HIS A 9 -9.25 -2.03 1.87
CA HIS A 9 -10.40 -1.61 2.68
C HIS A 9 -11.71 -1.65 1.87
N VAL A 10 -11.67 -1.22 0.61
CA VAL A 10 -12.84 -1.30 -0.26
C VAL A 10 -13.23 -2.75 -0.50
N ALA A 11 -12.25 -3.59 -0.84
CA ALA A 11 -12.50 -5.01 -1.12
C ALA A 11 -13.14 -5.72 0.07
N ALA A 12 -12.78 -5.33 1.29
CA ALA A 12 -13.33 -5.93 2.49
C ALA A 12 -14.80 -5.62 2.71
N THR A 13 -15.34 -4.62 2.03
CA THR A 13 -16.72 -4.15 2.23
C THR A 13 -17.69 -4.51 1.12
N ILE A 14 -17.20 -5.03 0.00
CA ILE A 14 -18.05 -5.37 -1.14
C ILE A 14 -18.29 -6.87 -1.20
N THR A 15 -19.41 -7.25 -1.80
CA THR A 15 -19.82 -8.68 -1.87
C THR A 15 -19.38 -9.36 -3.17
N ASN A 16 -18.96 -8.60 -4.15
CA ASN A 16 -18.58 -9.15 -5.45
C ASN A 16 -17.07 -9.12 -5.70
N PHE A 17 -16.29 -9.04 -4.63
CA PHE A 17 -14.84 -9.11 -4.72
C PHE A 17 -14.40 -10.52 -5.09
N LEU A 18 -13.49 -10.64 -6.04
CA LEU A 18 -12.90 -11.93 -6.39
C LEU A 18 -11.43 -11.99 -5.96
N ILE A 19 -10.63 -11.04 -6.40
CA ILE A 19 -9.18 -11.08 -6.18
C ILE A 19 -8.60 -9.68 -6.32
N LEU A 20 -7.56 -9.39 -5.56
CA LEU A 20 -6.84 -8.12 -5.63
C LEU A 20 -5.52 -8.32 -6.38
N GLU A 21 -5.29 -7.51 -7.37
CA GLU A 21 -4.04 -7.55 -8.12
C GLU A 21 -2.87 -7.03 -7.27
N TRP A 22 -1.75 -7.72 -7.34
CA TRP A 22 -0.56 -7.38 -6.57
C TRP A 22 0.68 -7.47 -7.46
N ALA A 23 1.40 -6.36 -7.62
CA ALA A 23 2.61 -6.30 -8.44
C ALA A 23 3.82 -6.73 -7.62
N PHE A 24 4.03 -8.02 -7.53
CA PHE A 24 5.09 -8.60 -6.71
C PHE A 24 6.48 -8.32 -7.29
N GLY A 25 7.37 -7.77 -6.46
CA GLY A 25 8.76 -7.56 -6.83
C GLY A 25 9.02 -6.44 -7.82
N GLU A 26 8.00 -5.66 -8.18
CA GLU A 26 8.15 -4.61 -9.18
C GLU A 26 9.02 -3.46 -8.70
N VAL A 27 8.88 -3.08 -7.44
CA VAL A 27 9.63 -1.97 -6.85
C VAL A 27 10.35 -2.48 -5.59
N PRO A 28 11.69 -2.45 -5.58
CA PRO A 28 12.45 -3.07 -4.48
C PRO A 28 12.22 -2.42 -3.11
N TRP A 29 11.91 -1.12 -3.07
CA TRP A 29 11.70 -0.42 -1.80
C TRP A 29 10.23 -0.35 -1.39
N ARG A 30 9.37 -1.08 -2.07
CA ARG A 30 7.92 -1.06 -1.79
C ARG A 30 7.61 -1.38 -0.32
N GLY A 31 8.29 -2.37 0.23
CA GLY A 31 8.06 -2.79 1.61
C GLY A 31 8.48 -1.78 2.65
N ASP A 32 9.27 -0.78 2.27
CA ASP A 32 9.80 0.22 3.20
C ASP A 32 8.93 1.47 3.30
N LEU A 33 7.95 1.61 2.42
CA LEU A 33 7.21 2.86 2.28
C LEU A 33 6.17 3.06 3.38
N LEU A 34 5.56 1.99 3.86
CA LEU A 34 4.48 2.04 4.85
C LEU A 34 4.91 1.48 6.20
N LYS A 35 4.36 2.03 7.26
CA LYS A 35 4.54 1.55 8.64
C LYS A 35 3.16 1.32 9.26
N PRO A 36 2.77 0.09 9.55
CA PRO A 36 3.45 -1.16 9.22
C PRO A 36 3.42 -1.45 7.72
N ALA A 37 4.39 -2.24 7.27
CA ALA A 37 4.48 -2.60 5.86
C ALA A 37 3.30 -3.45 5.43
N GLU A 38 2.87 -3.27 4.18
CA GLU A 38 1.94 -4.22 3.59
C GLU A 38 2.65 -5.56 3.44
N MET A 39 2.00 -6.62 3.84
CA MET A 39 2.63 -7.93 3.85
C MET A 39 1.64 -9.00 3.38
N VAL A 40 2.02 -9.67 2.30
CA VAL A 40 1.24 -10.78 1.78
C VAL A 40 1.73 -12.07 2.43
N GLU A 41 0.82 -12.77 3.12
CA GLU A 41 1.13 -14.04 3.77
C GLU A 41 0.16 -15.09 3.27
N ASP A 42 0.71 -16.20 2.79
CA ASP A 42 -0.08 -17.32 2.26
C ASP A 42 -1.10 -16.88 1.21
N GLY A 43 -0.75 -15.90 0.40
CA GLY A 43 -1.64 -15.37 -0.63
C GLY A 43 -2.70 -14.40 -0.13
N TYR A 44 -2.61 -13.95 1.12
CA TYR A 44 -3.57 -13.03 1.72
C TYR A 44 -2.90 -11.78 2.23
N LEU A 45 -3.66 -10.68 2.20
CA LEU A 45 -3.25 -9.41 2.76
C LEU A 45 -4.26 -9.04 3.83
N ALA A 46 -3.79 -8.87 5.07
CA ALA A 46 -4.67 -8.58 6.19
C ALA A 46 -5.26 -7.17 6.08
N VAL A 47 -6.51 -7.02 6.49
CA VAL A 47 -7.17 -5.71 6.59
C VAL A 47 -6.81 -5.11 7.95
N PRO A 48 -6.10 -3.96 7.98
CA PRO A 48 -5.77 -3.34 9.26
C PRO A 48 -7.01 -2.86 10.00
N SER A 49 -6.95 -2.92 11.33
CA SER A 49 -8.04 -2.43 12.20
C SER A 49 -7.71 -1.12 12.87
N THR A 50 -6.53 -0.56 12.64
CA THR A 50 -6.13 0.72 13.19
C THR A 50 -6.79 1.88 12.43
N PRO A 51 -6.82 3.09 13.02
CA PRO A 51 -7.51 4.24 12.39
C PRO A 51 -6.99 4.58 10.99
N GLY A 52 -7.85 5.16 10.18
CA GLY A 52 -7.55 5.52 8.81
C GLY A 52 -7.37 4.28 7.95
N LEU A 53 -6.39 4.31 7.05
CA LEU A 53 -6.07 3.14 6.23
C LEU A 53 -5.22 2.11 6.99
N GLY A 54 -4.82 2.44 8.21
CA GLY A 54 -4.11 1.49 9.08
C GLY A 54 -2.61 1.54 8.95
N PHE A 55 -2.04 2.59 8.37
CA PHE A 55 -0.60 2.71 8.21
C PHE A 55 -0.19 4.19 8.17
N GLU A 56 1.12 4.42 8.26
CA GLU A 56 1.71 5.73 8.03
C GLU A 56 2.79 5.61 6.96
N LEU A 57 3.01 6.69 6.21
CA LEU A 57 4.10 6.74 5.25
C LEU A 57 5.42 6.96 5.98
N ASP A 58 6.46 6.28 5.53
CA ASP A 58 7.82 6.54 6.00
C ASP A 58 8.34 7.77 5.26
N ALA A 59 8.43 8.90 5.97
CA ALA A 59 8.80 10.18 5.36
C ALA A 59 10.20 10.14 4.74
N LYS A 60 11.11 9.39 5.30
CA LYS A 60 12.47 9.29 4.76
C LYS A 60 12.48 8.56 3.42
N VAL A 61 11.71 7.50 3.33
CA VAL A 61 11.60 6.72 2.08
C VAL A 61 10.90 7.56 1.01
N VAL A 62 9.84 8.28 1.38
CA VAL A 62 9.14 9.16 0.45
C VAL A 62 10.09 10.21 -0.11
N ALA A 63 10.87 10.87 0.77
CA ALA A 63 11.81 11.90 0.34
C ALA A 63 12.90 11.33 -0.58
N LYS A 64 13.38 10.14 -0.28
CA LYS A 64 14.43 9.49 -1.06
C LYS A 64 14.00 9.20 -2.50
N HIS A 65 12.74 8.88 -2.70
CA HIS A 65 12.22 8.48 -4.01
C HIS A 65 11.30 9.51 -4.65
N ALA A 66 11.21 10.71 -4.06
CA ALA A 66 10.36 11.75 -4.60
C ALA A 66 10.90 12.28 -5.93
N VAL A 67 9.99 12.60 -6.83
CA VAL A 67 10.35 13.32 -8.05
C VAL A 67 10.37 14.81 -7.75
N ALA A 68 11.06 15.59 -8.61
CA ALA A 68 11.15 17.02 -8.42
C ALA A 68 9.76 17.66 -8.42
N THR A 69 9.51 18.51 -7.44
CA THR A 69 8.24 19.22 -7.35
C THR A 69 8.10 20.25 -8.46
N GLY A 70 6.87 20.53 -8.87
CA GLY A 70 6.60 21.50 -9.92
C GLY A 70 6.86 20.98 -11.32
N VAL A 71 7.22 19.71 -11.44
CA VAL A 71 7.48 19.09 -12.73
C VAL A 71 6.28 18.27 -13.17
N ALA A 72 5.91 18.41 -14.42
CA ALA A 72 4.93 17.54 -15.07
C ALA A 72 3.64 17.42 -14.28
N GLN A 73 3.18 18.50 -13.85
CA GLN A 73 1.89 18.48 -13.18
C GLN A 73 0.77 18.59 -14.15
#